data_14d0bdce89e933da248b47d6548e1435
#
_entry.id   14d0bdce89e933da248b47d6548e1435
#
_cell.length_a   1.000
_cell.length_b   1.000
_cell.length_c   1.000
_cell.angle_alpha   90.00
_cell.angle_beta   90.00
_cell.angle_gamma   90.00
#
_symmetry.space_group_name_H-M   'P 1'
#
loop_
_entity.id
_entity.type
_entity.pdbx_description
1 polymer ?
#
loop_
_entity_poly.entity_id
_entity_poly.type
_entity_poly.pdbx_seq_one_letter_code
_entity_poly.pdbx_strand_id
1 'polypeptide(L)'
;MFTLACIPAYNEEDNIKKTIRDVTKFVDQVIVCDDGSNDNTVSEAENAGAYVIKHQKNLGKGAALKELFKFARSSNIDIMITIDADGQFIADEIPKLLKPITEQKSDVVVGYRFDDKSEMPKYRKIGNEFLDKITNLAEDLGVRDTQSGFRSYSKKAINAISFTTDGFGADSEILISAAKNNLKITEEKVTVIYNTGSKTSTKNPISHTNEVVASVVKQIA
;
A
#
# COMPACT_ATOMS: atom_id res chain seq x y z
N MET A 1 4.38 20.86 5.76
CA MET A 1 4.08 19.44 6.06
C MET A 1 5.00 18.61 5.17
N PHE A 2 5.76 17.73 5.75
CA PHE A 2 6.69 16.87 5.00
C PHE A 2 6.01 15.57 4.61
N THR A 3 5.94 15.30 3.32
CA THR A 3 5.24 14.15 2.73
C THR A 3 6.24 13.13 2.19
N LEU A 4 6.12 11.88 2.61
CA LEU A 4 6.95 10.76 2.21
C LEU A 4 6.14 9.75 1.39
N ALA A 5 6.61 9.43 0.18
CA ALA A 5 6.09 8.26 -0.54
C ALA A 5 6.92 7.02 -0.21
N CYS A 6 6.23 5.94 0.12
CA CYS A 6 6.75 4.64 0.53
C CYS A 6 6.34 3.57 -0.49
N ILE A 7 7.31 2.97 -1.18
CA ILE A 7 7.06 2.04 -2.28
C ILE A 7 7.68 0.68 -1.92
N PRO A 8 6.86 -0.35 -1.57
CA PRO A 8 7.36 -1.72 -1.51
C PRO A 8 7.57 -2.24 -2.93
N ALA A 9 8.74 -2.84 -3.20
CA ALA A 9 9.10 -3.33 -4.53
C ALA A 9 9.74 -4.71 -4.48
N TYR A 10 9.41 -5.55 -5.48
CA TYR A 10 10.05 -6.85 -5.69
C TYR A 10 10.00 -7.24 -7.17
N ASN A 11 11.15 -7.25 -7.85
CA ASN A 11 11.31 -7.52 -9.28
C ASN A 11 10.42 -6.62 -10.16
N GLU A 12 10.60 -5.31 -10.01
CA GLU A 12 9.83 -4.26 -10.69
C GLU A 12 10.74 -3.34 -11.54
N GLU A 13 11.85 -3.85 -12.10
CA GLU A 13 12.81 -3.07 -12.89
C GLU A 13 12.17 -2.30 -14.04
N ASP A 14 11.10 -2.85 -14.64
CA ASP A 14 10.39 -2.25 -15.77
C ASP A 14 9.54 -1.03 -15.38
N ASN A 15 9.05 -0.98 -14.11
CA ASN A 15 8.04 -0.01 -13.67
C ASN A 15 8.57 0.99 -12.64
N ILE A 16 9.50 0.57 -11.76
CA ILE A 16 9.89 1.33 -10.56
C ILE A 16 10.38 2.73 -10.87
N LYS A 17 11.19 2.89 -11.92
CA LYS A 17 11.72 4.20 -12.32
C LYS A 17 10.64 5.19 -12.73
N LYS A 18 9.64 4.73 -13.50
CA LYS A 18 8.51 5.55 -13.93
C LYS A 18 7.66 5.93 -12.71
N THR A 19 7.35 4.96 -11.86
CA THR A 19 6.55 5.16 -10.64
C THR A 19 7.19 6.22 -9.75
N ILE A 20 8.50 6.13 -9.47
CA ILE A 20 9.23 7.11 -8.66
C ILE A 20 9.16 8.51 -9.27
N ARG A 21 9.46 8.65 -10.58
CA ARG A 21 9.42 9.95 -11.26
C ARG A 21 8.05 10.61 -11.23
N ASP A 22 6.99 9.82 -11.37
CA ASP A 22 5.63 10.34 -11.35
C ASP A 22 5.23 10.75 -9.92
N VAL A 23 5.57 9.97 -8.91
CA VAL A 23 5.29 10.22 -7.49
C VAL A 23 6.06 11.45 -6.96
N THR A 24 7.32 11.63 -7.36
CA THR A 24 8.19 12.74 -6.91
C THR A 24 7.60 14.13 -7.22
N LYS A 25 6.67 14.23 -8.15
CA LYS A 25 5.98 15.51 -8.46
C LYS A 25 5.05 15.99 -7.33
N PHE A 26 4.67 15.10 -6.42
CA PHE A 26 3.61 15.34 -5.42
C PHE A 26 4.06 15.17 -3.97
N VAL A 27 5.32 14.73 -3.73
CA VAL A 27 5.85 14.45 -2.41
C VAL A 27 7.25 15.04 -2.24
N ASP A 28 7.67 15.26 -0.98
CA ASP A 28 8.98 15.82 -0.68
C ASP A 28 10.11 14.79 -0.82
N GLN A 29 9.81 13.50 -0.56
CA GLN A 29 10.78 12.41 -0.63
C GLN A 29 10.11 11.10 -1.04
N VAL A 30 10.87 10.25 -1.73
CA VAL A 30 10.48 8.88 -2.08
C VAL A 30 11.45 7.89 -1.43
N ILE A 31 10.91 6.88 -0.78
CA ILE A 31 11.65 5.74 -0.26
C ILE A 31 11.08 4.45 -0.85
N VAL A 32 11.98 3.58 -1.28
CA VAL A 32 11.67 2.23 -1.77
C VAL A 32 12.17 1.22 -0.75
N CYS A 33 11.36 0.23 -0.40
CA CYS A 33 11.86 -0.97 0.25
C CYS A 33 11.86 -2.11 -0.77
N ASP A 34 13.05 -2.45 -1.25
CA ASP A 34 13.29 -3.59 -2.13
C ASP A 34 13.28 -4.89 -1.32
N ASP A 35 12.34 -5.76 -1.62
CA ASP A 35 12.16 -7.02 -0.91
C ASP A 35 13.03 -8.16 -1.49
N GLY A 36 14.31 -7.87 -1.72
CA GLY A 36 15.30 -8.85 -2.19
C GLY A 36 15.13 -9.20 -3.67
N SER A 37 14.98 -8.21 -4.54
CA SER A 37 14.89 -8.38 -5.99
C SER A 37 16.15 -9.01 -6.56
N ASN A 38 15.98 -9.78 -7.64
CA ASN A 38 17.07 -10.40 -8.41
C ASN A 38 17.31 -9.72 -9.76
N ASP A 39 16.56 -8.66 -10.07
CA ASP A 39 16.65 -7.82 -11.26
C ASP A 39 17.29 -6.45 -10.96
N ASN A 40 17.14 -5.49 -11.85
CA ASN A 40 17.70 -4.15 -11.68
C ASN A 40 16.82 -3.18 -10.87
N THR A 41 15.81 -3.67 -10.12
CA THR A 41 14.87 -2.83 -9.36
C THR A 41 15.60 -1.81 -8.48
N VAL A 42 16.61 -2.25 -7.73
CA VAL A 42 17.38 -1.37 -6.80
C VAL A 42 18.07 -0.26 -7.57
N SER A 43 18.84 -0.62 -8.60
CA SER A 43 19.61 0.37 -9.38
C SER A 43 18.70 1.36 -10.13
N GLU A 44 17.56 0.91 -10.66
CA GLU A 44 16.57 1.80 -11.30
C GLU A 44 15.89 2.74 -10.29
N ALA A 45 15.64 2.27 -9.06
CA ALA A 45 15.08 3.10 -8.00
C ALA A 45 16.08 4.18 -7.55
N GLU A 46 17.34 3.82 -7.30
CA GLU A 46 18.41 4.76 -6.93
C GLU A 46 18.66 5.79 -8.04
N ASN A 47 18.73 5.35 -9.30
CA ASN A 47 18.89 6.23 -10.47
C ASN A 47 17.68 7.18 -10.67
N ALA A 48 16.51 6.83 -10.15
CA ALA A 48 15.34 7.69 -10.16
C ALA A 48 15.32 8.68 -8.99
N GLY A 49 16.30 8.63 -8.06
CA GLY A 49 16.45 9.54 -6.94
C GLY A 49 15.74 9.10 -5.65
N ALA A 50 15.28 7.85 -5.55
CA ALA A 50 14.70 7.33 -4.32
C ALA A 50 15.80 6.90 -3.34
N TYR A 51 15.51 7.03 -2.04
CA TYR A 51 16.27 6.31 -1.02
C TYR A 51 15.82 4.84 -1.00
N VAL A 52 16.77 3.88 -0.99
CA VAL A 52 16.44 2.45 -1.06
C VAL A 52 16.86 1.73 0.21
N ILE A 53 15.90 1.05 0.86
CA ILE A 53 16.15 0.01 1.86
C ILE A 53 16.12 -1.33 1.14
N LYS A 54 17.09 -2.21 1.37
CA LYS A 54 17.20 -3.49 0.70
C LYS A 54 17.16 -4.66 1.67
N HIS A 55 16.25 -5.60 1.45
CA HIS A 55 16.28 -6.92 2.10
C HIS A 55 17.28 -7.85 1.40
N GLN A 56 17.90 -8.75 2.15
CA GLN A 56 18.83 -9.74 1.58
C GLN A 56 18.12 -10.85 0.78
N LYS A 57 16.82 -11.06 1.04
CA LYS A 57 15.95 -12.04 0.39
C LYS A 57 14.50 -11.57 0.47
N ASN A 58 13.64 -12.16 -0.35
CA ASN A 58 12.20 -11.91 -0.28
C ASN A 58 11.64 -12.35 1.09
N LEU A 59 11.09 -11.40 1.82
CA LEU A 59 10.45 -11.59 3.12
C LEU A 59 8.93 -11.37 3.05
N GLY A 60 8.43 -10.77 1.97
CA GLY A 60 7.03 -10.47 1.70
C GLY A 60 6.69 -8.98 1.79
N LYS A 61 5.61 -8.58 1.11
CA LYS A 61 5.14 -7.18 1.03
C LYS A 61 4.98 -6.54 2.42
N GLY A 62 4.41 -7.28 3.38
CA GLY A 62 4.22 -6.79 4.73
C GLY A 62 5.54 -6.49 5.46
N ALA A 63 6.58 -7.30 5.23
CA ALA A 63 7.91 -7.03 5.78
C ALA A 63 8.49 -5.72 5.22
N ALA A 64 8.35 -5.49 3.90
CA ALA A 64 8.74 -4.22 3.27
C ALA A 64 7.95 -3.04 3.84
N LEU A 65 6.64 -3.17 4.00
CA LEU A 65 5.79 -2.14 4.62
C LEU A 65 6.21 -1.84 6.07
N LYS A 66 6.60 -2.86 6.87
CA LYS A 66 7.10 -2.64 8.25
C LYS A 66 8.35 -1.77 8.28
N GLU A 67 9.32 -2.01 7.41
CA GLU A 67 10.52 -1.17 7.32
C GLU A 67 10.18 0.26 6.86
N LEU A 68 9.25 0.42 5.92
CA LEU A 68 8.78 1.74 5.46
C LEU A 68 8.09 2.52 6.58
N PHE A 69 7.19 1.89 7.34
CA PHE A 69 6.56 2.51 8.52
C PHE A 69 7.57 2.86 9.61
N LYS A 70 8.55 1.99 9.87
CA LYS A 70 9.64 2.23 10.82
C LYS A 70 10.47 3.44 10.41
N PHE A 71 10.84 3.55 9.14
CA PHE A 71 11.53 4.71 8.60
C PHE A 71 10.72 5.99 8.77
N ALA A 72 9.44 5.98 8.40
CA ALA A 72 8.56 7.13 8.51
C ALA A 72 8.45 7.63 9.96
N ARG A 73 8.35 6.72 10.94
CA ARG A 73 8.34 7.07 12.37
C ARG A 73 9.64 7.74 12.83
N SER A 74 10.78 7.19 12.42
CA SER A 74 12.10 7.71 12.84
C SER A 74 12.46 9.04 12.19
N SER A 75 11.86 9.35 11.03
CA SER A 75 12.17 10.54 10.22
C SER A 75 11.22 11.71 10.46
N ASN A 76 10.35 11.63 11.48
CA ASN A 76 9.41 12.71 11.87
C ASN A 76 8.52 13.21 10.71
N ILE A 77 8.03 12.28 9.87
CA ILE A 77 7.19 12.54 8.71
C ILE A 77 5.80 13.03 9.13
N ASP A 78 5.23 14.00 8.43
CA ASP A 78 3.87 14.49 8.69
C ASP A 78 2.83 13.64 7.99
N ILE A 79 3.08 13.27 6.72
CA ILE A 79 2.19 12.41 5.92
C ILE A 79 3.01 11.35 5.20
N MET A 80 2.58 10.11 5.30
CA MET A 80 3.12 8.99 4.53
C MET A 80 2.10 8.57 3.47
N ILE A 81 2.57 8.26 2.26
CA ILE A 81 1.79 7.63 1.21
C ILE A 81 2.42 6.29 0.89
N THR A 82 1.63 5.24 0.82
CA THR A 82 2.04 3.98 0.18
C THR A 82 1.48 3.92 -1.24
N ILE A 83 2.26 3.38 -2.17
CA ILE A 83 1.85 3.09 -3.55
C ILE A 83 2.64 1.88 -4.04
N ASP A 84 1.97 0.98 -4.76
CA ASP A 84 2.61 -0.21 -5.32
C ASP A 84 3.57 0.16 -6.49
N ALA A 85 4.65 -0.61 -6.65
CA ALA A 85 5.70 -0.34 -7.62
C ALA A 85 5.34 -0.67 -9.08
N ASP A 86 4.25 -1.44 -9.30
CA ASP A 86 3.87 -2.05 -10.58
C ASP A 86 3.31 -1.07 -11.63
N GLY A 87 3.23 0.22 -11.29
CA GLY A 87 2.76 1.28 -12.18
C GLY A 87 1.25 1.23 -12.48
N GLN A 88 0.47 0.44 -11.75
CA GLN A 88 -0.98 0.36 -11.97
C GLN A 88 -1.72 1.59 -11.45
N PHE A 89 -1.23 2.26 -10.40
CA PHE A 89 -1.83 3.47 -9.86
C PHE A 89 -1.33 4.74 -10.57
N ILE A 90 -2.22 5.72 -10.71
CA ILE A 90 -1.91 7.01 -11.33
C ILE A 90 -1.45 7.98 -10.23
N ALA A 91 -0.17 8.38 -10.28
CA ALA A 91 0.41 9.27 -9.27
C ALA A 91 -0.26 10.66 -9.22
N ASP A 92 -0.84 11.15 -10.32
CA ASP A 92 -1.58 12.42 -10.37
C ASP A 92 -2.82 12.43 -9.45
N GLU A 93 -3.22 11.27 -8.92
CA GLU A 93 -4.30 11.15 -7.94
C GLU A 93 -3.82 11.25 -6.47
N ILE A 94 -2.50 11.32 -6.22
CA ILE A 94 -1.94 11.55 -4.89
C ILE A 94 -2.59 12.73 -4.16
N PRO A 95 -2.83 13.90 -4.80
CA PRO A 95 -3.48 15.03 -4.13
C PRO A 95 -4.87 14.71 -3.58
N LYS A 96 -5.62 13.76 -4.18
CA LYS A 96 -6.93 13.33 -3.67
C LYS A 96 -6.79 12.61 -2.32
N LEU A 97 -5.74 11.78 -2.16
CA LEU A 97 -5.49 11.06 -0.92
C LEU A 97 -4.88 11.95 0.17
N LEU A 98 -4.10 12.98 -0.23
CA LEU A 98 -3.51 13.93 0.70
C LEU A 98 -4.54 14.88 1.31
N LYS A 99 -5.52 15.32 0.51
CA LYS A 99 -6.47 16.35 0.89
C LYS A 99 -7.23 16.07 2.20
N PRO A 100 -7.84 14.88 2.40
CA PRO A 100 -8.53 14.59 3.66
C PRO A 100 -7.61 14.59 4.88
N ILE A 101 -6.33 14.22 4.73
CA ILE A 101 -5.33 14.27 5.80
C ILE A 101 -4.97 15.72 6.13
N THR A 102 -4.66 16.55 5.11
CA THR A 102 -4.28 17.94 5.29
C THR A 102 -5.40 18.78 5.86
N GLU A 103 -6.66 18.44 5.54
CA GLU A 103 -7.87 19.07 6.11
C GLU A 103 -8.26 18.48 7.49
N GLN A 104 -7.45 17.58 8.05
CA GLN A 104 -7.70 16.91 9.35
C GLN A 104 -9.06 16.17 9.42
N LYS A 105 -9.57 15.75 8.26
CA LYS A 105 -10.82 15.00 8.14
C LYS A 105 -10.63 13.51 8.32
N SER A 106 -9.40 13.00 8.09
CA SER A 106 -9.06 11.57 8.14
C SER A 106 -7.67 11.36 8.71
N ASP A 107 -7.44 10.21 9.31
CA ASP A 107 -6.12 9.72 9.73
C ASP A 107 -5.53 8.76 8.71
N VAL A 108 -6.40 7.99 8.01
CA VAL A 108 -6.04 7.07 6.92
C VAL A 108 -6.99 7.28 5.74
N VAL A 109 -6.45 7.38 4.54
CA VAL A 109 -7.25 7.43 3.30
C VAL A 109 -6.87 6.27 2.41
N VAL A 110 -7.85 5.48 1.99
CA VAL A 110 -7.67 4.33 1.10
C VAL A 110 -8.09 4.71 -0.31
N GLY A 111 -7.23 4.45 -1.29
CA GLY A 111 -7.58 4.62 -2.70
C GLY A 111 -8.49 3.48 -3.17
N TYR A 112 -9.77 3.77 -3.38
CA TYR A 112 -10.81 2.81 -3.76
C TYR A 112 -10.84 2.58 -5.28
N ARG A 113 -10.68 1.31 -5.72
CA ARG A 113 -10.50 0.92 -7.13
C ARG A 113 -11.76 0.43 -7.83
N PHE A 114 -12.77 -0.01 -7.09
CA PHE A 114 -13.95 -0.67 -7.66
C PHE A 114 -14.94 0.34 -8.21
N ASP A 115 -14.91 0.50 -9.54
CA ASP A 115 -15.91 1.24 -10.30
C ASP A 115 -16.54 0.30 -11.33
N ASP A 116 -17.76 0.60 -11.80
CA ASP A 116 -18.44 -0.14 -12.88
C ASP A 116 -17.66 -0.14 -14.20
N LYS A 117 -16.69 0.80 -14.34
CA LYS A 117 -15.78 0.92 -15.48
C LYS A 117 -14.42 0.26 -15.28
N SER A 118 -14.18 -0.41 -14.13
CA SER A 118 -12.88 -1.02 -13.88
C SER A 118 -12.67 -2.23 -14.78
N GLU A 119 -11.54 -2.27 -15.48
CA GLU A 119 -11.11 -3.41 -16.31
C GLU A 119 -10.60 -4.60 -15.46
N MET A 120 -10.86 -4.59 -14.16
CA MET A 120 -10.43 -5.66 -13.25
C MET A 120 -11.04 -6.99 -13.67
N PRO A 121 -10.23 -8.06 -13.82
CA PRO A 121 -10.76 -9.40 -14.11
C PRO A 121 -11.77 -9.85 -13.06
N LYS A 122 -12.90 -10.44 -13.49
CA LYS A 122 -14.02 -10.82 -12.62
C LYS A 122 -13.60 -11.69 -11.43
N TYR A 123 -12.68 -12.64 -11.62
CA TYR A 123 -12.19 -13.51 -10.54
C TYR A 123 -11.44 -12.72 -9.45
N ARG A 124 -10.70 -11.66 -9.82
CA ARG A 124 -10.04 -10.77 -8.85
C ARG A 124 -11.05 -9.93 -8.09
N LYS A 125 -12.08 -9.42 -8.79
CA LYS A 125 -13.16 -8.65 -8.14
C LYS A 125 -13.86 -9.49 -7.07
N ILE A 126 -14.25 -10.73 -7.39
CA ILE A 126 -14.88 -11.65 -6.43
C ILE A 126 -13.93 -11.96 -5.26
N GLY A 127 -12.66 -12.23 -5.53
CA GLY A 127 -11.67 -12.49 -4.49
C GLY A 127 -11.49 -11.29 -3.53
N ASN A 128 -11.37 -10.09 -4.07
CA ASN A 128 -11.24 -8.88 -3.27
C ASN A 128 -12.51 -8.61 -2.44
N GLU A 129 -13.71 -8.70 -3.04
CA GLU A 129 -14.98 -8.54 -2.32
C GLU A 129 -15.11 -9.52 -1.13
N PHE A 130 -14.60 -10.74 -1.28
CA PHE A 130 -14.56 -11.71 -0.19
C PHE A 130 -13.60 -11.28 0.93
N LEU A 131 -12.40 -10.83 0.56
CA LEU A 131 -11.39 -10.34 1.52
C LEU A 131 -11.86 -9.06 2.21
N ASP A 132 -12.52 -8.17 1.49
CA ASP A 132 -13.10 -6.94 2.05
C ASP A 132 -14.17 -7.27 3.10
N LYS A 133 -15.05 -8.23 2.83
CA LYS A 133 -16.05 -8.69 3.80
C LYS A 133 -15.41 -9.26 5.06
N ILE A 134 -14.40 -10.12 4.92
CA ILE A 134 -13.71 -10.71 6.08
C ILE A 134 -12.99 -9.64 6.89
N THR A 135 -12.31 -8.71 6.24
CA THR A 135 -11.59 -7.64 6.93
C THR A 135 -12.56 -6.69 7.66
N ASN A 136 -13.70 -6.34 7.04
CA ASN A 136 -14.74 -5.54 7.68
C ASN A 136 -15.46 -6.29 8.82
N LEU A 137 -15.47 -7.63 8.83
CA LEU A 137 -16.02 -8.41 9.96
C LEU A 137 -15.13 -8.37 11.20
N ALA A 138 -13.82 -8.16 11.04
CA ALA A 138 -12.90 -8.03 12.17
C ALA A 138 -13.12 -6.72 12.93
N GLU A 139 -13.41 -5.66 12.21
CA GLU A 139 -13.76 -4.32 12.70
C GLU A 139 -14.72 -3.71 11.68
N ASP A 140 -15.73 -2.97 12.11
CA ASP A 140 -16.68 -2.28 11.21
C ASP A 140 -15.99 -1.07 10.54
N LEU A 141 -15.12 -1.37 9.56
CA LEU A 141 -14.26 -0.38 8.91
C LEU A 141 -15.03 0.51 7.92
N GLY A 142 -16.13 0.01 7.36
CA GLY A 142 -16.86 0.68 6.27
C GLY A 142 -16.03 0.88 4.99
N VAL A 143 -14.96 0.10 4.80
CA VAL A 143 -14.00 0.20 3.68
C VAL A 143 -14.36 -0.83 2.62
N ARG A 144 -14.44 -0.37 1.35
CA ARG A 144 -14.79 -1.19 0.18
C ARG A 144 -13.60 -1.82 -0.52
N ASP A 145 -12.37 -1.31 -0.31
CA ASP A 145 -11.14 -1.81 -0.94
C ASP A 145 -10.02 -1.97 0.09
N THR A 146 -10.12 -3.02 0.89
CA THR A 146 -9.14 -3.32 1.95
C THR A 146 -7.80 -3.82 1.43
N GLN A 147 -7.71 -4.16 0.14
CA GLN A 147 -6.50 -4.70 -0.49
C GLN A 147 -5.77 -3.67 -1.37
N SER A 148 -6.23 -2.42 -1.39
CA SER A 148 -5.53 -1.37 -2.12
C SER A 148 -4.20 -1.02 -1.45
N GLY A 149 -3.10 -1.01 -2.22
CA GLY A 149 -1.78 -0.55 -1.77
C GLY A 149 -1.60 0.97 -1.86
N PHE A 150 -2.56 1.70 -2.44
CA PHE A 150 -2.51 3.14 -2.59
C PHE A 150 -3.26 3.82 -1.44
N ARG A 151 -2.52 4.31 -0.45
CA ARG A 151 -3.07 4.90 0.78
C ARG A 151 -2.26 6.08 1.26
N SER A 152 -2.89 6.97 2.03
CA SER A 152 -2.19 8.00 2.80
C SER A 152 -2.47 7.86 4.29
N TYR A 153 -1.51 8.29 5.12
CA TYR A 153 -1.51 8.16 6.57
C TYR A 153 -1.05 9.46 7.21
N SER A 154 -1.81 9.97 8.19
CA SER A 154 -1.41 11.08 9.03
C SER A 154 -0.25 10.68 9.96
N LYS A 155 0.47 11.64 10.52
CA LYS A 155 1.49 11.40 11.55
C LYS A 155 0.93 10.60 12.74
N LYS A 156 -0.31 10.86 13.13
CA LYS A 156 -0.99 10.11 14.17
C LYS A 156 -1.14 8.63 13.76
N ALA A 157 -1.56 8.36 12.52
CA ALA A 157 -1.70 7.01 12.00
C ALA A 157 -0.36 6.29 11.87
N ILE A 158 0.69 6.96 11.34
CA ILE A 158 2.05 6.42 11.24
C ILE A 158 2.53 5.90 12.61
N ASN A 159 2.27 6.64 13.69
CA ASN A 159 2.73 6.30 15.03
C ASN A 159 1.86 5.23 15.72
N ALA A 160 0.55 5.20 15.46
CA ALA A 160 -0.39 4.33 16.16
C ALA A 160 -0.52 2.94 15.51
N ILE A 161 -0.40 2.84 14.17
CA ILE A 161 -0.59 1.59 13.46
C ILE A 161 0.58 0.64 13.74
N SER A 162 0.27 -0.59 14.14
CA SER A 162 1.23 -1.68 14.25
C SER A 162 0.66 -2.95 13.64
N PHE A 163 1.50 -3.74 12.99
CA PHE A 163 1.12 -4.99 12.34
C PHE A 163 2.32 -5.96 12.30
N THR A 164 2.01 -7.26 12.23
CA THR A 164 3.01 -8.33 12.37
C THR A 164 3.18 -9.16 11.11
N THR A 165 2.16 -9.21 10.26
CA THR A 165 2.15 -10.01 9.04
C THR A 165 3.23 -9.57 8.05
N ASP A 166 4.01 -10.53 7.54
CA ASP A 166 5.05 -10.29 6.52
C ASP A 166 4.50 -10.35 5.08
N GLY A 167 3.42 -11.07 4.85
CA GLY A 167 2.80 -11.28 3.54
C GLY A 167 1.73 -10.25 3.19
N PHE A 168 0.86 -10.63 2.24
CA PHE A 168 -0.23 -9.77 1.72
C PHE A 168 -1.32 -9.46 2.75
N GLY A 169 -1.48 -10.23 3.81
CA GLY A 169 -2.40 -9.93 4.90
C GLY A 169 -2.10 -8.62 5.64
N ALA A 170 -0.91 -8.03 5.44
CA ALA A 170 -0.53 -6.77 6.05
C ALA A 170 -1.47 -5.61 5.67
N ASP A 171 -1.97 -5.58 4.43
CA ASP A 171 -2.91 -4.53 3.99
C ASP A 171 -4.21 -4.52 4.82
N SER A 172 -4.75 -5.70 5.16
CA SER A 172 -5.90 -5.84 6.06
C SER A 172 -5.54 -5.52 7.50
N GLU A 173 -4.40 -6.04 7.99
CA GLU A 173 -3.97 -5.85 9.39
C GLU A 173 -3.70 -4.37 9.71
N ILE A 174 -3.17 -3.60 8.76
CA ILE A 174 -2.99 -2.15 8.89
C ILE A 174 -4.33 -1.44 9.14
N LEU A 175 -5.38 -1.79 8.39
CA LEU A 175 -6.70 -1.17 8.55
C LEU A 175 -7.37 -1.59 9.87
N ILE A 176 -7.28 -2.85 10.24
CA ILE A 176 -7.76 -3.36 11.54
C ILE A 176 -7.03 -2.65 12.68
N SER A 177 -5.70 -2.51 12.60
CA SER A 177 -4.92 -1.77 13.58
C SER A 177 -5.33 -0.29 13.64
N ALA A 178 -5.61 0.33 12.51
CA ALA A 178 -6.11 1.71 12.47
C ALA A 178 -7.44 1.85 13.21
N ALA A 179 -8.40 0.95 12.97
CA ALA A 179 -9.70 0.95 13.63
C ALA A 179 -9.58 0.72 15.15
N LYS A 180 -8.78 -0.28 15.57
CA LYS A 180 -8.51 -0.56 17.00
C LYS A 180 -7.90 0.64 17.74
N ASN A 181 -7.19 1.52 17.02
CA ASN A 181 -6.63 2.76 17.56
C ASN A 181 -7.57 3.97 17.40
N ASN A 182 -8.84 3.77 17.05
CA ASN A 182 -9.83 4.82 16.81
C ASN A 182 -9.35 5.88 15.80
N LEU A 183 -8.65 5.46 14.76
CA LEU A 183 -8.25 6.31 13.67
C LEU A 183 -9.39 6.47 12.68
N LYS A 184 -9.56 7.68 12.16
CA LYS A 184 -10.59 7.97 11.17
C LYS A 184 -10.13 7.49 9.79
N ILE A 185 -10.83 6.50 9.23
CA ILE A 185 -10.54 5.92 7.91
C ILE A 185 -11.57 6.46 6.91
N THR A 186 -11.12 6.87 5.74
CA THR A 186 -11.99 7.27 4.61
C THR A 186 -11.46 6.68 3.31
N GLU A 187 -12.25 6.75 2.26
CA GLU A 187 -11.88 6.30 0.92
C GLU A 187 -11.96 7.45 -0.09
N GLU A 188 -11.04 7.45 -1.04
CA GLU A 188 -11.07 8.30 -2.22
C GLU A 188 -11.01 7.43 -3.48
N LYS A 189 -11.85 7.74 -4.47
CA LYS A 189 -11.87 6.99 -5.73
C LYS A 189 -10.60 7.24 -6.53
N VAL A 190 -9.93 6.13 -6.91
CA VAL A 190 -8.73 6.15 -7.73
C VAL A 190 -8.87 5.29 -8.98
N THR A 191 -8.08 5.62 -10.00
CA THR A 191 -8.02 4.91 -11.26
C THR A 191 -6.89 3.89 -11.24
N VAL A 192 -7.13 2.70 -11.80
CA VAL A 192 -6.13 1.64 -11.96
C VAL A 192 -6.01 1.24 -13.42
N ILE A 193 -4.76 1.13 -13.90
CA ILE A 193 -4.42 0.68 -15.24
C ILE A 193 -3.99 -0.79 -15.17
N TYR A 194 -4.79 -1.71 -15.71
CA TYR A 194 -4.52 -3.16 -15.65
C TYR A 194 -3.58 -3.68 -16.76
N ASN A 195 -3.28 -2.86 -17.79
CA ASN A 195 -2.48 -3.26 -18.96
C ASN A 195 -1.05 -2.68 -18.94
N THR A 196 -0.40 -2.64 -17.80
CA THR A 196 0.98 -2.09 -17.68
C THR A 196 2.07 -3.01 -18.23
N GLY A 197 1.73 -4.22 -18.70
CA GLY A 197 2.73 -5.23 -19.10
C GLY A 197 3.46 -5.86 -17.90
N SER A 198 3.18 -5.39 -16.69
CA SER A 198 3.79 -5.93 -15.47
C SER A 198 3.38 -7.39 -15.30
N LYS A 199 4.36 -8.26 -15.09
CA LYS A 199 4.13 -9.61 -14.56
C LYS A 199 3.60 -9.41 -13.15
N THR A 200 2.26 -9.33 -13.01
CA THR A 200 1.65 -9.26 -11.68
C THR A 200 2.30 -10.35 -10.81
N SER A 201 2.98 -9.93 -9.76
CA SER A 201 3.69 -10.79 -8.81
C SER A 201 2.75 -11.68 -7.99
N THR A 202 1.51 -11.84 -8.44
CA THR A 202 0.51 -12.65 -7.78
C THR A 202 0.94 -14.11 -7.82
N LYS A 203 1.56 -14.56 -6.73
CA LYS A 203 1.47 -15.94 -6.30
C LYS A 203 0.04 -16.43 -6.54
N ASN A 204 -0.13 -17.74 -6.71
CA ASN A 204 -1.43 -18.39 -6.86
C ASN A 204 -2.52 -17.65 -6.05
N PRO A 205 -3.63 -17.18 -6.66
CA PRO A 205 -4.69 -16.42 -5.99
C PRO A 205 -5.22 -17.08 -4.73
N ILE A 206 -5.21 -18.42 -4.66
CA ILE A 206 -5.61 -19.20 -3.49
C ILE A 206 -4.64 -18.98 -2.32
N SER A 207 -3.33 -18.97 -2.58
CA SER A 207 -2.32 -18.73 -1.54
C SER A 207 -2.47 -17.31 -0.96
N HIS A 208 -2.67 -16.31 -1.82
CA HIS A 208 -2.92 -14.94 -1.41
C HIS A 208 -4.16 -14.83 -0.50
N THR A 209 -5.29 -15.41 -0.92
CA THR A 209 -6.53 -15.41 -0.14
C THR A 209 -6.32 -16.07 1.23
N ASN A 210 -5.65 -17.23 1.29
CA ASN A 210 -5.38 -17.93 2.54
C ASN A 210 -4.49 -17.12 3.50
N GLU A 211 -3.47 -16.40 2.99
CA GLU A 211 -2.61 -15.54 3.81
C GLU A 211 -3.42 -14.40 4.44
N VAL A 212 -4.28 -13.74 3.67
CA VAL A 212 -5.13 -12.65 4.18
C VAL A 212 -6.12 -13.16 5.21
N VAL A 213 -6.83 -14.25 4.92
CA VAL A 213 -7.78 -14.86 5.87
C VAL A 213 -7.09 -15.24 7.18
N ALA A 214 -5.92 -15.89 7.10
CA ALA A 214 -5.17 -16.28 8.30
C ALA A 214 -4.73 -15.06 9.12
N SER A 215 -4.33 -13.96 8.45
CA SER A 215 -3.97 -12.72 9.12
C SER A 215 -5.18 -12.10 9.85
N VAL A 216 -6.32 -12.00 9.18
CA VAL A 216 -7.54 -11.43 9.77
C VAL A 216 -8.04 -12.27 10.95
N VAL A 217 -8.06 -13.60 10.82
CA VAL A 217 -8.47 -14.51 11.91
C VAL A 217 -7.62 -14.29 13.17
N LYS A 218 -6.30 -14.09 13.03
CA LYS A 218 -5.42 -13.77 14.16
C LYS A 218 -5.76 -12.45 14.85
N GLN A 219 -6.40 -11.52 14.16
CA GLN A 219 -6.78 -10.24 14.73
C GLN A 219 -8.12 -10.28 15.49
N ILE A 220 -8.94 -11.31 15.20
CA ILE A 220 -10.26 -11.53 15.86
C ILE A 220 -10.12 -12.42 17.10
N ALA A 221 -9.12 -13.31 17.13
CA ALA A 221 -8.87 -14.23 18.25
C ALA A 221 -8.17 -13.54 19.42
#